data_b9238476e8fd741e74c665eff07bf064
#
_entry.id   b9238476e8fd741e74c665eff07bf064
#
_cell.length_a   1.000
_cell.length_b   1.000
_cell.length_c   1.000
_cell.angle_alpha   90.00
_cell.angle_beta   90.00
_cell.angle_gamma   90.00
#
_symmetry.space_group_name_H-M   'P 1'
#
loop_
_entity.id
_entity.type
_entity.pdbx_description
1 polymer ?
#
loop_
_entity_poly.entity_id
_entity_poly.type
_entity_poly.pdbx_seq_one_letter_code
_entity_poly.pdbx_strand_id
1 'polypeptide(L)'
;MSTSADLEWGNFSESGPWVLDRDAIAWSRVAVVLRDGARREVPDLIRSRRIPPLGRLVVVGARLGWALLPWFVLKKRKKFATPEASREYVSLRLRHAIEYLGATYIKLAQIISSGEGLFPTELVDEFKKCRDQVPPQPWDTVRTIVEQDLGARI
;
A
#
# COMPACT_ATOMS: atom_id res chain seq x y z
N MET A 1 -42.30 -14.85 29.98
CA MET A 1 -42.08 -13.69 29.07
C MET A 1 -40.60 -13.45 29.06
N SER A 2 -39.94 -13.95 28.03
CA SER A 2 -38.49 -13.81 27.89
C SER A 2 -38.21 -12.45 27.24
N THR A 3 -37.55 -11.59 27.97
CA THR A 3 -37.06 -10.29 27.46
C THR A 3 -36.03 -10.59 26.38
N SER A 4 -36.34 -10.19 25.15
CA SER A 4 -35.37 -10.24 24.09
C SER A 4 -34.22 -9.29 24.46
N ALA A 5 -33.11 -9.87 24.90
CA ALA A 5 -31.87 -9.09 25.01
C ALA A 5 -31.56 -8.51 23.64
N ASP A 6 -31.46 -7.19 23.55
CA ASP A 6 -30.99 -6.50 22.35
C ASP A 6 -29.58 -7.03 22.02
N LEU A 7 -29.52 -7.86 20.98
CA LEU A 7 -28.27 -8.41 20.47
C LEU A 7 -27.51 -7.26 19.78
N GLU A 8 -26.57 -6.67 20.47
CA GLU A 8 -25.60 -5.76 19.84
C GLU A 8 -24.72 -6.58 18.88
N TRP A 9 -25.06 -6.50 17.61
CA TRP A 9 -24.30 -7.16 16.55
C TRP A 9 -22.92 -6.52 16.41
N GLY A 10 -21.88 -7.31 16.60
CA GLY A 10 -20.49 -6.92 16.36
C GLY A 10 -19.62 -6.69 17.58
N ASN A 11 -20.15 -6.81 18.81
CA ASN A 11 -19.33 -6.78 20.03
C ASN A 11 -18.98 -8.19 20.50
N PHE A 12 -17.69 -8.50 20.53
CA PHE A 12 -17.16 -9.64 21.29
C PHE A 12 -17.08 -9.24 22.76
N SER A 13 -18.22 -9.25 23.44
CA SER A 13 -18.31 -8.96 24.87
C SER A 13 -18.56 -10.26 25.65
N GLU A 14 -18.24 -10.27 26.94
CA GLU A 14 -18.48 -11.40 27.85
C GLU A 14 -19.97 -11.79 27.94
N SER A 15 -20.88 -10.89 27.56
CA SER A 15 -22.32 -11.05 27.56
C SER A 15 -22.95 -11.18 26.15
N GLY A 16 -22.14 -11.22 25.09
CA GLY A 16 -22.62 -11.35 23.72
C GLY A 16 -23.04 -12.78 23.34
N PRO A 17 -23.67 -12.98 22.16
CA PRO A 17 -24.07 -14.30 21.69
C PRO A 17 -22.86 -15.24 21.44
N TRP A 18 -21.65 -14.70 21.43
CA TRP A 18 -20.40 -15.42 21.27
C TRP A 18 -19.55 -15.23 22.53
N VAL A 19 -19.64 -16.16 23.45
CA VAL A 19 -18.75 -16.22 24.62
C VAL A 19 -17.41 -16.80 24.11
N LEU A 20 -16.42 -15.94 23.94
CA LEU A 20 -15.09 -16.38 23.57
C LEU A 20 -14.29 -16.71 24.83
N ASP A 21 -14.13 -17.98 25.12
CA ASP A 21 -13.20 -18.44 26.16
C ASP A 21 -11.77 -18.23 25.64
N ARG A 22 -11.13 -17.11 26.03
CA ARG A 22 -9.80 -16.76 25.62
C ARG A 22 -8.75 -17.77 26.07
N ASP A 23 -8.97 -18.46 27.15
CA ASP A 23 -8.04 -19.45 27.71
C ASP A 23 -8.12 -20.79 26.95
N ALA A 24 -9.27 -21.09 26.36
CA ALA A 24 -9.46 -22.25 25.49
C ALA A 24 -8.87 -22.08 24.09
N ILE A 25 -8.50 -20.87 23.70
CA ILE A 25 -7.92 -20.62 22.38
C ILE A 25 -6.44 -20.99 22.39
N ALA A 26 -6.05 -22.03 21.67
CA ALA A 26 -4.68 -22.55 21.65
C ALA A 26 -3.61 -21.51 21.28
N TRP A 27 -3.95 -20.53 20.42
CA TRP A 27 -3.02 -19.47 20.00
C TRP A 27 -3.00 -18.24 20.94
N SER A 28 -3.86 -18.14 21.95
CA SER A 28 -3.92 -16.99 22.86
C SER A 28 -2.58 -16.75 23.57
N ARG A 29 -1.94 -17.84 24.03
CA ARG A 29 -0.61 -17.78 24.68
C ARG A 29 0.48 -17.33 23.70
N VAL A 30 0.44 -17.83 22.45
CA VAL A 30 1.36 -17.44 21.39
C VAL A 30 1.16 -15.98 20.99
N ALA A 31 -0.10 -15.51 20.94
CA ALA A 31 -0.42 -14.12 20.63
C ALA A 31 0.16 -13.13 21.65
N VAL A 32 0.21 -13.48 22.93
CA VAL A 32 0.85 -12.66 23.97
C VAL A 32 2.35 -12.53 23.71
N VAL A 33 3.02 -13.65 23.46
CA VAL A 33 4.46 -13.69 23.18
C VAL A 33 4.81 -12.89 21.90
N LEU A 34 4.02 -13.09 20.84
CA LEU A 34 4.19 -12.34 19.57
C LEU A 34 3.94 -10.85 19.77
N ARG A 35 2.94 -10.47 20.54
CA ARG A 35 2.65 -9.06 20.85
C ARG A 35 3.77 -8.40 21.64
N ASP A 36 4.33 -9.10 22.62
CA ASP A 36 5.44 -8.60 23.42
C ASP A 36 6.74 -8.54 22.61
N GLY A 37 6.97 -9.50 21.72
CA GLY A 37 8.03 -9.46 20.73
C GLY A 37 7.88 -8.24 19.82
N ALA A 38 6.71 -8.08 19.19
CA ALA A 38 6.43 -6.95 18.32
C ALA A 38 6.57 -5.60 19.03
N ARG A 39 6.12 -5.48 20.28
CA ARG A 39 6.29 -4.24 21.07
C ARG A 39 7.75 -3.86 21.30
N ARG A 40 8.64 -4.83 21.37
CA ARG A 40 10.09 -4.58 21.53
C ARG A 40 10.76 -4.24 20.20
N GLU A 41 10.38 -4.90 19.11
CA GLU A 41 11.01 -4.77 17.80
C GLU A 41 10.47 -3.60 16.98
N VAL A 42 9.15 -3.32 17.06
CA VAL A 42 8.52 -2.24 16.30
C VAL A 42 9.17 -0.88 16.52
N PRO A 43 9.53 -0.43 17.75
CA PRO A 43 10.21 0.85 17.93
C PRO A 43 11.53 0.97 17.17
N ASP A 44 12.28 -0.13 17.06
CA ASP A 44 13.55 -0.13 16.31
C ASP A 44 13.33 -0.13 14.79
N LEU A 45 12.29 -0.81 14.31
CA LEU A 45 11.88 -0.82 12.90
C LEU A 45 11.35 0.55 12.44
N ILE A 46 10.63 1.27 13.33
CA ILE A 46 10.07 2.60 13.02
C ILE A 46 11.08 3.72 13.33
N ARG A 47 12.24 3.40 13.87
CA ARG A 47 13.27 4.41 14.16
C ARG A 47 13.66 5.12 12.87
N SER A 48 13.05 6.28 12.62
CA SER A 48 13.28 7.03 11.41
C SER A 48 14.76 7.42 11.34
N ARG A 49 15.44 7.02 10.28
CA ARG A 49 16.73 7.60 9.96
C ARG A 49 16.54 9.10 9.74
N ARG A 50 17.24 9.93 10.47
CA ARG A 50 17.19 11.40 10.30
C ARG A 50 17.52 11.83 8.87
N ILE A 51 18.25 11.01 8.13
CA ILE A 51 18.62 11.27 6.75
C ILE A 51 18.17 10.04 5.92
N PRO A 52 17.25 10.22 4.96
CA PRO A 52 16.88 9.13 4.06
C PRO A 52 18.11 8.70 3.24
N PRO A 53 18.21 7.43 2.82
CA PRO A 53 19.34 6.95 2.02
C PRO A 53 19.38 7.74 0.71
N LEU A 54 20.44 8.53 0.51
CA LEU A 54 20.61 9.42 -0.65
C LEU A 54 20.43 8.69 -1.98
N GLY A 55 20.91 7.44 -2.09
CA GLY A 55 20.73 6.62 -3.30
C GLY A 55 19.25 6.40 -3.64
N ARG A 56 18.39 6.19 -2.65
CA ARG A 56 16.94 6.02 -2.88
C ARG A 56 16.27 7.32 -3.33
N LEU A 57 16.68 8.46 -2.75
CA LEU A 57 16.20 9.77 -3.19
C LEU A 57 16.58 10.05 -4.64
N VAL A 58 17.81 9.72 -5.03
CA VAL A 58 18.27 9.87 -6.43
C VAL A 58 17.44 9.00 -7.36
N VAL A 59 17.21 7.73 -7.03
CA VAL A 59 16.39 6.82 -7.84
C VAL A 59 14.95 7.34 -7.99
N VAL A 60 14.34 7.76 -6.89
CA VAL A 60 12.97 8.31 -6.92
C VAL A 60 12.92 9.60 -7.73
N GLY A 61 13.84 10.53 -7.48
CA GLY A 61 13.94 11.79 -8.21
C GLY A 61 14.17 11.59 -9.71
N ALA A 62 15.09 10.69 -10.08
CA ALA A 62 15.35 10.34 -11.46
C ALA A 62 14.12 9.73 -12.17
N ARG A 63 13.40 8.82 -11.49
CA ARG A 63 12.21 8.18 -12.06
C ARG A 63 11.05 9.15 -12.24
N LEU A 64 10.78 9.98 -11.23
CA LEU A 64 9.75 11.01 -11.34
C LEU A 64 10.15 12.07 -12.39
N GLY A 65 11.41 12.48 -12.42
CA GLY A 65 11.93 13.39 -13.45
C GLY A 65 11.76 12.82 -14.86
N TRP A 66 12.10 11.54 -15.06
CA TRP A 66 11.91 10.86 -16.34
C TRP A 66 10.44 10.72 -16.73
N ALA A 67 9.56 10.55 -15.77
CA ALA A 67 8.11 10.51 -16.01
C ALA A 67 7.56 11.88 -16.42
N LEU A 68 8.00 12.94 -15.76
CA LEU A 68 7.47 14.29 -15.93
C LEU A 68 8.11 15.06 -17.10
N LEU A 69 9.38 14.80 -17.42
CA LEU A 69 10.13 15.53 -18.44
C LEU A 69 9.43 15.53 -19.82
N PRO A 70 8.98 14.41 -20.40
CA PRO A 70 8.28 14.41 -21.67
C PRO A 70 6.99 15.23 -21.64
N TRP A 71 6.24 15.13 -20.52
CA TRP A 71 5.04 15.93 -20.34
C TRP A 71 5.34 17.43 -20.33
N PHE A 72 6.38 17.87 -19.62
CA PHE A 72 6.84 19.26 -19.60
C PHE A 72 7.20 19.77 -20.99
N VAL A 73 7.95 18.97 -21.75
CA VAL A 73 8.37 19.33 -23.12
C VAL A 73 7.16 19.43 -24.05
N LEU A 74 6.24 18.47 -24.00
CA LEU A 74 5.03 18.45 -24.83
C LEU A 74 4.08 19.61 -24.46
N LYS A 75 3.92 19.88 -23.17
CA LYS A 75 3.13 21.01 -22.67
C LYS A 75 3.69 22.34 -23.13
N LYS A 76 5.01 22.56 -23.01
CA LYS A 76 5.68 23.77 -23.47
C LYS A 76 5.54 23.95 -24.99
N ARG A 77 5.53 22.85 -25.75
CA ARG A 77 5.33 22.86 -27.20
C ARG A 77 3.86 22.92 -27.62
N LYS A 78 2.92 23.10 -26.69
CA LYS A 78 1.46 23.14 -26.92
C LYS A 78 0.95 21.95 -27.75
N LYS A 79 1.49 20.75 -27.51
CA LYS A 79 1.15 19.55 -28.26
C LYS A 79 -0.10 18.81 -27.72
N PHE A 80 -0.66 19.21 -26.60
CA PHE A 80 -1.90 18.66 -26.08
C PHE A 80 -3.09 19.42 -26.67
N ALA A 81 -4.07 18.66 -27.16
CA ALA A 81 -5.30 19.24 -27.74
C ALA A 81 -6.18 19.89 -26.68
N THR A 82 -6.23 19.28 -25.49
CA THR A 82 -7.05 19.76 -24.37
C THR A 82 -6.29 19.67 -23.05
N PRO A 83 -6.69 20.43 -22.01
CA PRO A 83 -6.13 20.29 -20.67
C PRO A 83 -6.31 18.89 -20.08
N GLU A 84 -7.41 18.21 -20.37
CA GLU A 84 -7.74 16.84 -19.95
C GLU A 84 -6.73 15.86 -20.53
N ALA A 85 -6.47 15.89 -21.83
CA ALA A 85 -5.46 15.06 -22.49
C ALA A 85 -4.05 15.24 -21.88
N SER A 86 -3.74 16.48 -21.46
CA SER A 86 -2.49 16.76 -20.74
C SER A 86 -2.44 16.11 -19.36
N ARG A 87 -3.58 16.10 -18.62
CA ARG A 87 -3.68 15.47 -17.30
C ARG A 87 -3.67 13.95 -17.40
N GLU A 88 -4.36 13.37 -18.36
CA GLU A 88 -4.32 11.93 -18.65
C GLU A 88 -2.89 11.46 -18.93
N TYR A 89 -2.20 12.16 -19.81
CA TYR A 89 -0.82 11.80 -20.16
C TYR A 89 0.12 11.81 -18.96
N VAL A 90 0.07 12.85 -18.11
CA VAL A 90 0.94 12.92 -16.92
C VAL A 90 0.54 11.89 -15.88
N SER A 91 -0.76 11.62 -15.69
CA SER A 91 -1.27 10.61 -14.75
C SER A 91 -0.82 9.21 -15.12
N LEU A 92 -0.90 8.85 -16.41
CA LEU A 92 -0.37 7.58 -16.93
C LEU A 92 1.14 7.45 -16.67
N ARG A 93 1.90 8.49 -16.94
CA ARG A 93 3.36 8.49 -16.72
C ARG A 93 3.74 8.36 -15.26
N LEU A 94 2.98 9.01 -14.39
CA LEU A 94 3.15 8.91 -12.93
C LEU A 94 2.82 7.50 -12.43
N ARG A 95 1.75 6.87 -12.92
CA ARG A 95 1.41 5.48 -12.57
C ARG A 95 2.57 4.53 -12.89
N HIS A 96 3.10 4.59 -14.12
CA HIS A 96 4.23 3.74 -14.50
C HIS A 96 5.48 3.98 -13.65
N ALA A 97 5.74 5.24 -13.27
CA ALA A 97 6.86 5.54 -12.37
C ALA A 97 6.65 4.94 -10.97
N ILE A 98 5.43 5.01 -10.45
CA ILE A 98 5.04 4.47 -9.15
C ILE A 98 5.13 2.94 -9.14
N GLU A 99 4.63 2.27 -10.18
CA GLU A 99 4.73 0.81 -10.33
C GLU A 99 6.21 0.35 -10.32
N TYR A 100 7.07 1.09 -11.03
CA TYR A 100 8.50 0.80 -11.03
C TYR A 100 9.16 1.02 -9.66
N LEU A 101 8.72 2.02 -8.90
CA LEU A 101 9.27 2.35 -7.57
C LEU A 101 8.87 1.31 -6.50
N GLY A 102 7.89 0.47 -6.78
CA GLY A 102 7.51 -0.69 -5.98
C GLY A 102 6.42 -0.45 -4.94
N ALA A 103 6.21 -1.47 -4.11
CA ALA A 103 5.02 -1.64 -3.27
C ALA A 103 4.66 -0.43 -2.39
N THR A 104 5.63 0.26 -1.81
CA THR A 104 5.40 1.45 -0.97
C THR A 104 4.72 2.57 -1.75
N TYR A 105 5.16 2.80 -2.98
CA TYR A 105 4.60 3.86 -3.85
C TYR A 105 3.27 3.45 -4.45
N ILE A 106 3.09 2.16 -4.77
CA ILE A 106 1.80 1.58 -5.16
C ILE A 106 0.78 1.79 -4.04
N LYS A 107 1.16 1.56 -2.78
CA LYS A 107 0.29 1.81 -1.64
C LYS A 107 -0.10 3.28 -1.50
N LEU A 108 0.84 4.19 -1.74
CA LEU A 108 0.55 5.63 -1.79
C LEU A 108 -0.45 5.97 -2.92
N ALA A 109 -0.27 5.41 -4.12
CA ALA A 109 -1.21 5.59 -5.23
C ALA A 109 -2.61 5.07 -4.89
N GLN A 110 -2.72 3.93 -4.20
CA GLN A 110 -4.00 3.40 -3.73
C GLN A 110 -4.70 4.35 -2.75
N ILE A 111 -3.96 5.00 -1.85
CA ILE A 111 -4.51 6.02 -0.94
C ILE A 111 -5.01 7.22 -1.74
N ILE A 112 -4.21 7.74 -2.68
CA ILE A 112 -4.60 8.88 -3.53
C ILE A 112 -5.83 8.53 -4.38
N SER A 113 -5.93 7.30 -4.88
CA SER A 113 -7.08 6.84 -5.68
C SER A 113 -8.39 6.78 -4.91
N SER A 114 -8.34 6.84 -3.58
CA SER A 114 -9.53 6.91 -2.72
C SER A 114 -9.98 8.36 -2.46
N GLY A 115 -9.17 9.35 -2.90
CA GLY A 115 -9.41 10.77 -2.70
C GLY A 115 -10.19 11.41 -3.84
N GLU A 116 -11.32 10.83 -4.25
CA GLU A 116 -12.20 11.43 -5.26
C GLU A 116 -12.64 12.85 -4.81
N GLY A 117 -12.55 13.80 -5.73
CA GLY A 117 -12.85 15.21 -5.44
C GLY A 117 -11.67 16.01 -4.84
N LEU A 118 -10.63 15.37 -4.31
CA LEU A 118 -9.42 16.05 -3.82
C LEU A 118 -8.34 16.14 -4.91
N PHE A 119 -8.33 15.18 -5.83
CA PHE A 119 -7.36 15.08 -6.92
C PHE A 119 -8.06 15.11 -8.28
N PRO A 120 -7.35 15.49 -9.36
CA PRO A 120 -7.89 15.41 -10.72
C PRO A 120 -8.39 13.99 -11.03
N THR A 121 -9.56 13.89 -11.67
CA THR A 121 -10.22 12.63 -11.98
C THR A 121 -9.30 11.69 -12.78
N GLU A 122 -8.56 12.24 -13.73
CA GLU A 122 -7.62 11.50 -14.57
C GLU A 122 -6.51 10.83 -13.75
N LEU A 123 -6.05 11.47 -12.66
CA LEU A 123 -5.07 10.90 -11.75
C LEU A 123 -5.68 9.80 -10.89
N VAL A 124 -6.87 10.04 -10.35
CA VAL A 124 -7.60 9.07 -9.54
C VAL A 124 -7.87 7.80 -10.35
N ASP A 125 -8.35 7.94 -11.58
CA ASP A 125 -8.70 6.82 -12.45
C ASP A 125 -7.46 6.00 -12.87
N GLU A 126 -6.34 6.66 -13.16
CA GLU A 126 -5.08 5.95 -13.42
C GLU A 126 -4.58 5.22 -12.18
N PHE A 127 -4.69 5.82 -11.00
CA PHE A 127 -4.19 5.21 -9.76
C PHE A 127 -5.12 4.11 -9.22
N LYS A 128 -6.40 4.08 -9.58
CA LYS A 128 -7.28 2.94 -9.33
C LYS A 128 -6.73 1.65 -9.95
N LYS A 129 -6.07 1.74 -11.10
CA LYS A 129 -5.42 0.57 -11.75
C LYS A 129 -4.31 -0.04 -10.91
N CYS A 130 -3.70 0.71 -9.99
CA CYS A 130 -2.72 0.17 -9.04
C CYS A 130 -3.32 -0.79 -8.00
N ARG A 131 -4.65 -0.97 -7.95
CA ARG A 131 -5.30 -1.96 -7.07
C ARG A 131 -5.27 -3.36 -7.68
N ASP A 132 -5.58 -3.46 -8.96
CA ASP A 132 -5.94 -4.72 -9.63
C ASP A 132 -5.01 -5.07 -10.82
N GLN A 133 -4.22 -4.12 -11.30
CA GLN A 133 -3.42 -4.23 -12.51
C GLN A 133 -1.93 -4.01 -12.27
N VAL A 134 -1.44 -4.34 -11.07
CA VAL A 134 -0.01 -4.27 -10.77
C VAL A 134 0.72 -5.36 -11.53
N PRO A 135 1.82 -5.06 -12.24
CA PRO A 135 2.61 -6.06 -12.93
C PRO A 135 3.06 -7.17 -11.97
N PRO A 136 2.93 -8.45 -12.37
CA PRO A 136 3.39 -9.57 -11.55
C PRO A 136 4.90 -9.51 -11.36
N GLN A 137 5.36 -9.95 -10.19
CA GLN A 137 6.79 -10.11 -9.94
C GLN A 137 7.30 -11.37 -10.66
N PRO A 138 8.56 -11.37 -11.15
CA PRO A 138 9.18 -12.57 -11.70
C PRO A 138 9.17 -13.71 -10.67
N TRP A 139 8.80 -14.91 -11.13
CA TRP A 139 8.71 -16.08 -10.25
C TRP A 139 9.99 -16.35 -9.46
N ASP A 140 11.16 -16.22 -10.08
CA ASP A 140 12.45 -16.44 -9.41
C ASP A 140 12.67 -15.49 -8.23
N THR A 141 12.20 -14.24 -8.35
CA THR A 141 12.25 -13.27 -7.25
C THR A 141 11.32 -13.69 -6.11
N VAL A 142 10.09 -14.08 -6.43
CA VAL A 142 9.10 -14.54 -5.44
C VAL A 142 9.60 -15.79 -4.74
N ARG A 143 10.09 -16.77 -5.51
CA ARG A 143 10.66 -18.01 -5.01
C ARG A 143 11.80 -17.75 -4.03
N THR A 144 12.76 -16.90 -4.40
CA THR A 144 13.90 -16.56 -3.55
C THR A 144 13.46 -15.97 -2.21
N ILE A 145 12.48 -15.06 -2.22
CA ILE A 145 11.95 -14.46 -1.00
C ILE A 145 11.27 -15.51 -0.12
N VAL A 146 10.42 -16.36 -0.72
CA VAL A 146 9.69 -17.39 0.01
C VAL A 146 10.66 -18.43 0.61
N GLU A 147 11.67 -18.87 -0.16
CA GLU A 147 12.69 -19.82 0.34
C GLU A 147 13.52 -19.21 1.49
N GLN A 148 13.83 -17.91 1.44
CA GLN A 148 14.50 -17.19 2.52
C GLN A 148 13.64 -17.10 3.78
N ASP A 149 12.36 -16.78 3.64
CA ASP A 149 11.45 -16.62 4.78
C ASP A 149 11.10 -17.97 5.43
N LEU A 150 10.94 -19.03 4.64
CA LEU A 150 10.64 -20.38 5.12
C LEU A 150 11.87 -21.15 5.60
N GLY A 151 13.08 -20.72 5.22
CA GLY A 151 14.31 -21.45 5.46
C GLY A 151 14.39 -22.80 4.75
N ALA A 152 13.56 -23.05 3.75
CA ALA A 152 13.44 -24.28 2.99
C ALA A 152 13.18 -23.99 1.49
N ARG A 153 13.66 -24.89 0.63
CA ARG A 153 13.36 -24.84 -0.82
C ARG A 153 11.92 -25.26 -1.08
N ILE A 154 11.29 -24.59 -2.04
CA ILE A 154 9.98 -24.93 -2.60
C ILE A 154 10.10 -25.45 -4.03
#